data_b3523897b8b87c934fe5753d75348cc4
#
_entry.id   b3523897b8b87c934fe5753d75348cc4
#
_cell.length_a   1.000
_cell.length_b   1.000
_cell.length_c   1.000
_cell.angle_alpha   90.00
_cell.angle_beta   90.00
_cell.angle_gamma   90.00
#
_symmetry.space_group_name_H-M   'P 1'
#
loop_
_entity.id
_entity.type
_entity.pdbx_description
1 polymer ?
#
loop_
_entity_poly.entity_id
_entity_poly.type
_entity_poly.pdbx_seq_one_letter_code
_entity_poly.pdbx_strand_id
1 'polypeptide(L)'
;MCKWAQNPEEVEFVHTVLERLAQRYGHREGLWGIELINEPALQGAWELLNIQKRYPPVDEEMAKGSAPITVEFIRKFYLDAYDRIEKYLSEDKYIVIHDGFELTIWKDFMREEKYKNVVLDTHQYLMMAEMMGCEQTVEGYEKYVKEHFMKEIEEMQQYFPVICGEWCLFNSLACGWDTKGGQTVLNGLEGASVETYTPEQKKEIYQAVAKMQKEAWDKGSGYFYWSYKLLTDTVNTDGWVGWDSWDLGRCVDFGWFPLDK
;
A
#
# COMPACT_ATOMS: atom_id res chain seq x y z
N MET A 1 1.75 -12.27 -12.19
CA MET A 1 0.81 -11.63 -11.27
C MET A 1 -0.60 -11.61 -11.84
N CYS A 2 -0.82 -11.00 -12.98
CA CYS A 2 -2.16 -10.69 -13.47
C CYS A 2 -2.90 -11.83 -14.19
N LYS A 3 -2.41 -13.06 -14.12
CA LYS A 3 -3.06 -14.25 -14.72
C LYS A 3 -3.50 -15.28 -13.67
N TRP A 4 -3.03 -15.21 -12.43
CA TRP A 4 -3.37 -16.20 -11.41
C TRP A 4 -4.89 -16.27 -11.20
N ALA A 5 -5.58 -15.13 -11.20
CA ALA A 5 -7.03 -15.06 -11.08
C ALA A 5 -7.80 -15.80 -12.19
N GLN A 6 -7.15 -16.05 -13.33
CA GLN A 6 -7.71 -16.77 -14.47
C GLN A 6 -7.36 -18.26 -14.44
N ASN A 7 -6.51 -18.69 -13.49
CA ASN A 7 -6.06 -20.06 -13.34
C ASN A 7 -6.62 -20.67 -12.05
N PRO A 8 -7.67 -21.52 -12.12
CA PRO A 8 -8.28 -22.13 -10.93
C PRO A 8 -7.30 -22.95 -10.06
N GLU A 9 -6.28 -23.57 -10.66
CA GLU A 9 -5.28 -24.35 -9.93
C GLU A 9 -4.37 -23.45 -9.09
N GLU A 10 -3.99 -22.29 -9.61
CA GLU A 10 -3.20 -21.30 -8.87
C GLU A 10 -4.01 -20.65 -7.75
N VAL A 11 -5.29 -20.36 -8.00
CA VAL A 11 -6.20 -19.86 -6.98
C VAL A 11 -6.36 -20.88 -5.85
N GLU A 12 -6.58 -22.15 -6.18
CA GLU A 12 -6.67 -23.23 -5.19
C GLU A 12 -5.35 -23.43 -4.43
N PHE A 13 -4.22 -23.26 -5.09
CA PHE A 13 -2.92 -23.29 -4.43
C PHE A 13 -2.79 -22.17 -3.37
N VAL A 14 -3.20 -20.94 -3.71
CA VAL A 14 -3.19 -19.81 -2.75
C VAL A 14 -4.09 -20.12 -1.55
N HIS A 15 -5.32 -20.59 -1.78
CA HIS A 15 -6.22 -21.01 -0.71
C HIS A 15 -5.60 -22.10 0.18
N THR A 16 -4.93 -23.07 -0.42
CA THR A 16 -4.24 -24.14 0.32
C THR A 16 -3.11 -23.60 1.20
N VAL A 17 -2.35 -22.60 0.69
CA VAL A 17 -1.28 -21.95 1.46
C VAL A 17 -1.87 -21.21 2.66
N LEU A 18 -2.93 -20.41 2.44
CA LEU A 18 -3.62 -19.68 3.51
C LEU A 18 -4.16 -20.64 4.59
N GLU A 19 -4.81 -21.75 4.17
CA GLU A 19 -5.31 -22.75 5.10
C GLU A 19 -4.19 -23.38 5.92
N ARG A 20 -3.06 -23.74 5.31
CA ARG A 20 -1.90 -24.29 6.04
C ARG A 20 -1.28 -23.28 7.00
N LEU A 21 -1.23 -22.01 6.64
CA LEU A 21 -0.77 -20.95 7.54
C LEU A 21 -1.69 -20.83 8.75
N ALA A 22 -3.00 -20.78 8.53
CA ALA A 22 -4.00 -20.71 9.59
C ALA A 22 -3.93 -21.95 10.51
N GLN A 23 -3.87 -23.17 9.95
CA GLN A 23 -3.70 -24.42 10.71
C GLN A 23 -2.46 -24.40 11.60
N ARG A 24 -1.34 -23.86 11.10
CA ARG A 24 -0.07 -23.89 11.80
C ARG A 24 0.08 -22.78 12.83
N TYR A 25 -0.45 -21.60 12.55
CA TYR A 25 -0.17 -20.39 13.31
C TYR A 25 -1.42 -19.71 13.90
N GLY A 26 -2.62 -20.10 13.49
CA GLY A 26 -3.86 -19.41 13.81
C GLY A 26 -4.17 -19.26 15.31
N HIS A 27 -3.59 -20.11 16.16
CA HIS A 27 -3.73 -20.05 17.62
C HIS A 27 -2.45 -19.58 18.34
N ARG A 28 -1.45 -19.10 17.59
CA ARG A 28 -0.20 -18.58 18.19
C ARG A 28 -0.45 -17.19 18.78
N GLU A 29 0.00 -16.95 19.99
CA GLU A 29 -0.10 -15.67 20.68
C GLU A 29 0.53 -14.52 19.86
N GLY A 30 1.67 -14.78 19.23
CA GLY A 30 2.37 -13.79 18.41
C GLY A 30 1.75 -13.50 17.04
N LEU A 31 0.68 -14.21 16.63
CA LEU A 31 -0.04 -13.88 15.41
C LEU A 31 -1.14 -12.87 15.74
N TRP A 32 -1.20 -11.76 15.00
CA TRP A 32 -2.30 -10.82 15.05
C TRP A 32 -3.40 -11.15 14.03
N GLY A 33 -3.00 -11.42 12.80
CA GLY A 33 -3.94 -11.73 11.71
C GLY A 33 -3.23 -12.29 10.48
N ILE A 34 -4.03 -12.70 9.50
CA ILE A 34 -3.55 -13.17 8.19
C ILE A 34 -4.18 -12.30 7.11
N GLU A 35 -3.35 -11.64 6.32
CA GLU A 35 -3.80 -10.97 5.11
C GLU A 35 -3.90 -11.99 3.97
N LEU A 36 -5.03 -11.94 3.25
CA LEU A 36 -5.37 -12.96 2.27
C LEU A 36 -4.58 -12.83 0.97
N ILE A 37 -4.28 -11.59 0.56
CA ILE A 37 -3.47 -11.30 -0.63
C ILE A 37 -3.02 -9.85 -0.62
N ASN A 38 -1.78 -9.62 -1.02
CA ASN A 38 -1.20 -8.29 -1.17
C ASN A 38 -1.57 -7.68 -2.54
N GLU A 39 -2.08 -6.45 -2.53
CA GLU A 39 -2.26 -5.56 -3.70
C GLU A 39 -2.93 -6.22 -4.93
N PRO A 40 -4.14 -6.77 -4.81
CA PRO A 40 -4.86 -7.24 -5.97
C PRO A 40 -5.27 -6.04 -6.84
N ALA A 41 -4.53 -5.80 -7.94
CA ALA A 41 -4.75 -4.62 -8.78
C ALA A 41 -6.10 -4.69 -9.50
N LEU A 42 -7.07 -3.90 -9.04
CA LEU A 42 -8.35 -3.67 -9.72
C LEU A 42 -8.15 -2.78 -10.96
N GLN A 43 -9.22 -2.55 -11.71
CA GLN A 43 -9.16 -1.81 -12.98
C GLN A 43 -8.54 -0.41 -12.82
N GLY A 44 -8.96 0.34 -11.79
CA GLY A 44 -8.45 1.69 -11.54
C GLY A 44 -6.95 1.72 -11.28
N ALA A 45 -6.45 0.85 -10.42
CA ALA A 45 -5.02 0.74 -10.14
C ALA A 45 -4.23 0.24 -11.36
N TRP A 46 -4.79 -0.71 -12.11
CA TRP A 46 -4.19 -1.22 -13.34
C TRP A 46 -3.93 -0.13 -14.38
N GLU A 47 -4.91 0.76 -14.58
CA GLU A 47 -4.82 1.87 -15.51
C GLU A 47 -3.91 2.98 -14.98
N LEU A 48 -4.10 3.40 -13.73
CA LEU A 48 -3.31 4.45 -13.09
C LEU A 48 -1.82 4.12 -13.11
N LEU A 49 -1.46 2.91 -12.71
CA LEU A 49 -0.08 2.44 -12.68
C LEU A 49 0.45 2.06 -14.07
N ASN A 50 -0.40 2.05 -15.10
CA ASN A 50 -0.03 1.63 -16.45
C ASN A 50 0.80 0.32 -16.44
N ILE A 51 0.26 -0.69 -15.76
CA ILE A 51 0.99 -1.92 -15.37
C ILE A 51 1.71 -2.57 -16.55
N GLN A 52 1.02 -2.69 -17.69
CA GLN A 52 1.58 -3.35 -18.87
C GLN A 52 2.81 -2.64 -19.44
N LYS A 53 2.84 -1.31 -19.41
CA LYS A 53 3.95 -0.51 -19.92
C LYS A 53 5.08 -0.38 -18.90
N ARG A 54 4.73 -0.20 -17.64
CA ARG A 54 5.69 0.04 -16.56
C ARG A 54 6.46 -1.23 -16.15
N TYR A 55 5.79 -2.36 -16.24
CA TYR A 55 6.35 -3.66 -15.88
C TYR A 55 6.37 -4.58 -17.11
N PRO A 56 7.27 -4.31 -18.08
CA PRO A 56 7.37 -5.16 -19.26
C PRO A 56 7.66 -6.60 -18.83
N PRO A 57 6.96 -7.58 -19.41
CA PRO A 57 7.13 -8.97 -19.03
C PRO A 57 8.52 -9.48 -19.46
N VAL A 58 9.08 -10.36 -18.64
CA VAL A 58 10.31 -11.11 -19.01
C VAL A 58 10.01 -12.13 -20.12
N ASP A 59 8.78 -12.66 -20.13
CA ASP A 59 8.28 -13.60 -21.14
C ASP A 59 6.92 -13.09 -21.64
N GLU A 60 6.90 -12.62 -22.90
CA GLU A 60 5.71 -12.04 -23.53
C GLU A 60 4.59 -13.06 -23.73
N GLU A 61 4.93 -14.31 -24.06
CA GLU A 61 3.93 -15.37 -24.24
C GLU A 61 3.28 -15.75 -22.93
N MET A 62 4.05 -15.84 -21.85
CA MET A 62 3.49 -16.07 -20.51
C MET A 62 2.64 -14.91 -20.04
N ALA A 63 2.97 -13.69 -20.39
CA ALA A 63 2.21 -12.50 -20.01
C ALA A 63 0.95 -12.25 -20.84
N LYS A 64 0.84 -12.91 -21.98
CA LYS A 64 -0.30 -12.75 -22.90
C LYS A 64 -1.62 -13.07 -22.21
N GLY A 65 -2.58 -12.14 -22.30
CA GLY A 65 -3.87 -12.25 -21.62
C GLY A 65 -3.87 -11.79 -20.16
N SER A 66 -2.78 -11.17 -19.68
CA SER A 66 -2.80 -10.49 -18.38
C SER A 66 -3.85 -9.39 -18.37
N ALA A 67 -4.63 -9.33 -17.29
CA ALA A 67 -5.73 -8.40 -17.11
C ALA A 67 -5.83 -7.97 -15.64
N PRO A 68 -6.50 -6.84 -15.33
CA PRO A 68 -6.81 -6.45 -13.97
C PRO A 68 -7.67 -7.52 -13.29
N ILE A 69 -7.61 -7.54 -11.97
CA ILE A 69 -8.50 -8.40 -11.16
C ILE A 69 -9.87 -7.73 -11.10
N THR A 70 -10.93 -8.52 -11.31
CA THR A 70 -12.30 -7.99 -11.20
C THR A 70 -12.77 -7.96 -9.74
N VAL A 71 -13.63 -6.99 -9.42
CA VAL A 71 -14.26 -6.90 -8.09
C VAL A 71 -15.03 -8.16 -7.75
N GLU A 72 -15.74 -8.75 -8.71
CA GLU A 72 -16.48 -10.00 -8.52
C GLU A 72 -15.54 -11.15 -8.13
N PHE A 73 -14.43 -11.30 -8.85
CA PHE A 73 -13.46 -12.34 -8.56
C PHE A 73 -12.86 -12.18 -7.17
N ILE A 74 -12.37 -10.98 -6.82
CA ILE A 74 -11.68 -10.78 -5.55
C ILE A 74 -12.63 -10.90 -4.36
N ARG A 75 -13.88 -10.45 -4.48
CA ARG A 75 -14.91 -10.67 -3.46
C ARG A 75 -15.14 -12.17 -3.23
N LYS A 76 -15.29 -12.95 -4.31
CA LYS A 76 -15.44 -14.41 -4.20
C LYS A 76 -14.22 -15.05 -3.56
N PHE A 77 -13.02 -14.66 -3.97
CA PHE A 77 -11.77 -15.16 -3.40
C PHE A 77 -11.71 -14.91 -1.88
N TYR A 78 -12.07 -13.71 -1.42
CA TYR A 78 -12.09 -13.40 0.02
C TYR A 78 -13.11 -14.22 0.79
N LEU A 79 -14.30 -14.45 0.25
CA LEU A 79 -15.31 -15.28 0.88
C LEU A 79 -14.84 -16.75 1.00
N ASP A 80 -14.31 -17.29 -0.09
CA ASP A 80 -13.79 -18.68 -0.11
C ASP A 80 -12.60 -18.85 0.85
N ALA A 81 -11.70 -17.86 0.90
CA ALA A 81 -10.56 -17.87 1.81
C ALA A 81 -11.01 -17.75 3.28
N TYR A 82 -11.95 -16.85 3.58
CA TYR A 82 -12.51 -16.70 4.92
C TYR A 82 -13.09 -18.01 5.42
N ASP A 83 -14.00 -18.63 4.66
CA ASP A 83 -14.67 -19.89 5.03
C ASP A 83 -13.67 -21.06 5.24
N ARG A 84 -12.49 -21.00 4.59
CA ARG A 84 -11.44 -22.01 4.77
C ARG A 84 -10.64 -21.84 6.05
N ILE A 85 -10.29 -20.59 6.40
CA ILE A 85 -9.29 -20.34 7.42
C ILE A 85 -9.86 -19.96 8.79
N GLU A 86 -11.07 -19.38 8.85
CA GLU A 86 -11.65 -18.84 10.08
C GLU A 86 -11.69 -19.86 11.21
N LYS A 87 -12.04 -21.12 10.92
CA LYS A 87 -12.13 -22.23 11.87
C LYS A 87 -10.80 -22.62 12.53
N TYR A 88 -9.66 -22.18 11.99
CA TYR A 88 -8.33 -22.45 12.54
C TYR A 88 -7.76 -21.25 13.30
N LEU A 89 -8.46 -20.13 13.30
CA LEU A 89 -8.04 -18.92 13.98
C LEU A 89 -8.66 -18.85 15.37
N SER A 90 -7.88 -18.41 16.36
CA SER A 90 -8.45 -18.06 17.67
C SER A 90 -9.33 -16.81 17.54
N GLU A 91 -10.30 -16.66 18.45
CA GLU A 91 -11.30 -15.57 18.41
C GLU A 91 -10.71 -14.15 18.45
N ASP A 92 -9.46 -14.01 18.89
CA ASP A 92 -8.71 -12.75 18.95
C ASP A 92 -7.91 -12.45 17.67
N LYS A 93 -7.98 -13.30 16.65
CA LYS A 93 -7.22 -13.14 15.40
C LYS A 93 -8.07 -12.50 14.31
N TYR A 94 -7.39 -11.78 13.44
CA TYR A 94 -8.02 -11.05 12.34
C TYR A 94 -7.76 -11.70 10.99
N ILE A 95 -8.71 -11.54 10.09
CA ILE A 95 -8.55 -11.81 8.66
C ILE A 95 -8.51 -10.46 7.96
N VAL A 96 -7.42 -10.19 7.25
CA VAL A 96 -7.20 -8.91 6.59
C VAL A 96 -7.46 -9.07 5.10
N ILE A 97 -8.28 -8.18 4.55
CA ILE A 97 -8.56 -8.08 3.12
C ILE A 97 -8.02 -6.76 2.59
N HIS A 98 -7.37 -6.78 1.44
CA HIS A 98 -6.85 -5.57 0.80
C HIS A 98 -7.93 -4.91 -0.05
N ASP A 99 -7.96 -3.58 -0.08
CA ASP A 99 -8.98 -2.79 -0.78
C ASP A 99 -8.87 -2.80 -2.32
N GLY A 100 -7.74 -3.29 -2.86
CA GLY A 100 -7.47 -3.24 -4.30
C GLY A 100 -7.27 -1.84 -4.86
N PHE A 101 -6.92 -0.89 -3.98
CA PHE A 101 -6.78 0.56 -4.22
C PHE A 101 -8.11 1.29 -4.51
N GLU A 102 -9.23 0.71 -4.12
CA GLU A 102 -10.57 1.29 -4.25
C GLU A 102 -11.32 1.15 -2.91
N LEU A 103 -10.89 1.90 -1.89
CA LEU A 103 -11.28 1.71 -0.48
C LEU A 103 -12.81 1.75 -0.27
N THR A 104 -13.51 2.64 -0.94
CA THR A 104 -14.93 2.89 -0.65
C THR A 104 -15.92 1.89 -1.27
N ILE A 105 -15.46 0.98 -2.13
CA ILE A 105 -16.34 0.00 -2.78
C ILE A 105 -16.72 -1.19 -1.88
N TRP A 106 -16.13 -1.28 -0.68
CA TRP A 106 -16.29 -2.42 0.22
C TRP A 106 -17.41 -2.26 1.27
N LYS A 107 -18.16 -1.14 1.26
CA LYS A 107 -19.18 -0.81 2.28
C LYS A 107 -20.23 -1.89 2.53
N ASP A 108 -20.62 -2.61 1.48
CA ASP A 108 -21.65 -3.65 1.49
C ASP A 108 -21.09 -5.08 1.60
N PHE A 109 -19.76 -5.22 1.69
CA PHE A 109 -19.11 -6.53 1.67
C PHE A 109 -18.91 -7.09 3.07
N MET A 110 -19.08 -8.42 3.25
CA MET A 110 -18.89 -9.13 4.53
C MET A 110 -19.64 -8.50 5.72
N ARG A 111 -20.90 -8.09 5.50
CA ARG A 111 -21.74 -7.45 6.53
C ARG A 111 -22.60 -8.42 7.35
N GLU A 112 -22.62 -9.69 6.99
CA GLU A 112 -23.33 -10.74 7.72
C GLU A 112 -22.63 -11.04 9.05
N GLU A 113 -23.41 -11.39 10.09
CA GLU A 113 -22.89 -11.68 11.45
C GLU A 113 -21.83 -12.80 11.50
N LYS A 114 -21.79 -13.66 10.50
CA LYS A 114 -20.80 -14.74 10.41
C LYS A 114 -19.39 -14.22 10.13
N TYR A 115 -19.23 -13.06 9.46
CA TYR A 115 -17.93 -12.49 9.14
C TYR A 115 -17.42 -11.65 10.31
N LYS A 116 -16.66 -12.29 11.19
CA LYS A 116 -16.07 -11.65 12.38
C LYS A 116 -14.60 -11.33 12.14
N ASN A 117 -14.12 -10.31 12.85
CA ASN A 117 -12.70 -9.94 12.86
C ASN A 117 -12.10 -9.71 11.48
N VAL A 118 -12.88 -9.12 10.58
CA VAL A 118 -12.38 -8.72 9.27
C VAL A 118 -11.86 -7.29 9.34
N VAL A 119 -10.63 -7.08 8.88
CA VAL A 119 -9.95 -5.78 8.78
C VAL A 119 -9.76 -5.45 7.31
N LEU A 120 -10.03 -4.21 6.94
CA LEU A 120 -9.78 -3.72 5.60
C LEU A 120 -8.46 -2.99 5.56
N ASP A 121 -7.56 -3.45 4.70
CA ASP A 121 -6.25 -2.85 4.47
C ASP A 121 -6.28 -1.96 3.23
N THR A 122 -5.63 -0.81 3.33
CA THR A 122 -5.41 0.11 2.21
C THR A 122 -3.94 0.51 2.15
N HIS A 123 -3.39 0.62 0.95
CA HIS A 123 -2.03 1.11 0.71
C HIS A 123 -2.11 2.51 0.11
N GLN A 124 -1.55 3.48 0.81
CA GLN A 124 -1.69 4.89 0.47
C GLN A 124 -0.32 5.56 0.29
N TYR A 125 0.00 5.87 -0.95
CA TYR A 125 1.26 6.51 -1.31
C TYR A 125 1.02 7.87 -1.95
N LEU A 126 1.74 8.90 -1.52
CA LEU A 126 1.68 10.23 -2.17
C LEU A 126 2.05 10.18 -3.65
N MET A 127 2.91 9.25 -4.04
CA MET A 127 3.21 8.98 -5.44
C MET A 127 1.94 8.69 -6.26
N MET A 128 1.02 7.89 -5.73
CA MET A 128 -0.26 7.61 -6.41
C MET A 128 -1.14 8.86 -6.45
N ALA A 129 -1.17 9.64 -5.38
CA ALA A 129 -1.86 10.92 -5.34
C ALA A 129 -1.32 11.88 -6.42
N GLU A 130 0.00 11.95 -6.60
CA GLU A 130 0.64 12.74 -7.66
C GLU A 130 0.22 12.28 -9.06
N MET A 131 0.17 10.96 -9.28
CA MET A 131 -0.33 10.39 -10.55
C MET A 131 -1.80 10.71 -10.81
N MET A 132 -2.58 10.94 -9.76
CA MET A 132 -3.98 11.38 -9.83
C MET A 132 -4.12 12.92 -9.91
N GLY A 133 -3.02 13.66 -10.03
CA GLY A 133 -3.02 15.11 -10.22
C GLY A 133 -2.91 15.93 -8.94
N CYS A 134 -2.50 15.33 -7.82
CA CYS A 134 -2.16 16.07 -6.61
C CYS A 134 -1.03 17.06 -6.92
N GLU A 135 -1.17 18.30 -6.50
CA GLU A 135 -0.14 19.32 -6.63
C GLU A 135 1.07 18.95 -5.76
N GLN A 136 2.27 19.01 -6.35
CA GLN A 136 3.53 18.64 -5.69
C GLN A 136 4.05 19.80 -4.84
N THR A 137 3.26 20.21 -3.85
CA THR A 137 3.58 21.20 -2.81
C THR A 137 3.15 20.65 -1.45
N VAL A 138 3.68 21.18 -0.36
CA VAL A 138 3.27 20.76 0.99
C VAL A 138 1.78 20.99 1.19
N GLU A 139 1.27 22.15 0.74
CA GLU A 139 -0.14 22.50 0.81
C GLU A 139 -1.01 21.60 -0.08
N GLY A 140 -0.52 21.24 -1.27
CA GLY A 140 -1.20 20.32 -2.18
C GLY A 140 -1.33 18.92 -1.57
N TYR A 141 -0.25 18.39 -1.00
CA TYR A 141 -0.28 17.12 -0.28
C TYR A 141 -1.20 17.15 0.93
N GLU A 142 -1.14 18.21 1.75
CA GLU A 142 -2.01 18.35 2.92
C GLU A 142 -3.49 18.36 2.52
N LYS A 143 -3.83 19.11 1.48
CA LYS A 143 -5.19 19.16 0.94
C LYS A 143 -5.63 17.77 0.46
N TYR A 144 -4.80 17.10 -0.36
CA TYR A 144 -5.14 15.79 -0.90
C TYR A 144 -5.33 14.73 0.19
N VAL A 145 -4.39 14.68 1.14
CA VAL A 145 -4.46 13.74 2.27
C VAL A 145 -5.75 13.94 3.09
N LYS A 146 -6.14 15.20 3.34
CA LYS A 146 -7.37 15.51 4.09
C LYS A 146 -8.65 15.20 3.29
N GLU A 147 -8.68 15.57 2.02
CA GLU A 147 -9.89 15.46 1.19
C GLU A 147 -10.14 14.03 0.67
N HIS A 148 -9.10 13.20 0.60
CA HIS A 148 -9.16 11.83 0.09
C HIS A 148 -8.79 10.82 1.18
N PHE A 149 -7.53 10.63 1.51
CA PHE A 149 -7.07 9.55 2.38
C PHE A 149 -7.76 9.56 3.74
N MET A 150 -7.70 10.68 4.45
CA MET A 150 -8.30 10.82 5.77
C MET A 150 -9.82 10.60 5.73
N LYS A 151 -10.49 11.26 4.79
CA LYS A 151 -11.94 11.19 4.66
C LYS A 151 -12.44 9.78 4.31
N GLU A 152 -11.75 9.11 3.40
CA GLU A 152 -12.13 7.74 3.00
C GLU A 152 -11.92 6.75 4.13
N ILE A 153 -10.82 6.87 4.89
CA ILE A 153 -10.57 6.05 6.07
C ILE A 153 -11.64 6.29 7.14
N GLU A 154 -11.94 7.56 7.47
CA GLU A 154 -13.01 7.90 8.44
C GLU A 154 -14.36 7.34 8.01
N GLU A 155 -14.68 7.40 6.73
CA GLU A 155 -15.92 6.84 6.18
C GLU A 155 -15.94 5.32 6.34
N MET A 156 -14.87 4.64 5.92
CA MET A 156 -14.82 3.18 5.92
C MET A 156 -14.68 2.57 7.29
N GLN A 157 -14.14 3.30 8.26
CA GLN A 157 -14.08 2.89 9.68
C GLN A 157 -15.45 2.62 10.29
N GLN A 158 -16.54 3.11 9.67
CA GLN A 158 -17.90 2.80 10.07
C GLN A 158 -18.34 1.37 9.67
N TYR A 159 -17.63 0.76 8.75
CA TYR A 159 -17.95 -0.55 8.18
C TYR A 159 -16.95 -1.64 8.59
N PHE A 160 -15.66 -1.29 8.66
CA PHE A 160 -14.56 -2.17 9.02
C PHE A 160 -13.58 -1.43 9.93
N PRO A 161 -12.84 -2.12 10.81
CA PRO A 161 -11.55 -1.61 11.22
C PRO A 161 -10.69 -1.43 9.97
N VAL A 162 -10.18 -0.23 9.71
CA VAL A 162 -9.33 0.08 8.54
C VAL A 162 -7.91 0.29 9.00
N ILE A 163 -6.96 -0.36 8.35
CA ILE A 163 -5.53 -0.10 8.54
C ILE A 163 -4.93 0.48 7.25
N CYS A 164 -3.87 1.29 7.37
CA CYS A 164 -3.01 1.63 6.26
C CYS A 164 -1.78 0.71 6.31
N GLY A 165 -1.84 -0.41 5.58
CA GLY A 165 -0.84 -1.48 5.64
C GLY A 165 0.47 -1.11 4.97
N GLU A 166 0.44 -0.18 4.01
CA GLU A 166 1.66 0.34 3.41
C GLU A 166 1.57 1.84 3.12
N TRP A 167 2.60 2.56 3.50
CA TRP A 167 2.84 3.96 3.19
C TRP A 167 4.30 4.32 3.44
N CYS A 168 4.77 5.45 2.89
CA CYS A 168 6.12 5.97 3.16
C CYS A 168 6.16 7.50 3.02
N LEU A 169 7.32 8.09 3.26
CA LEU A 169 7.52 9.53 3.11
C LEU A 169 7.86 9.97 1.68
N PHE A 170 7.95 9.02 0.74
CA PHE A 170 8.27 9.38 -0.65
C PHE A 170 7.28 10.40 -1.20
N ASN A 171 7.82 11.46 -1.78
CA ASN A 171 7.11 12.49 -2.52
C ASN A 171 8.04 13.13 -3.55
N SER A 172 7.51 13.50 -4.70
CA SER A 172 8.34 14.06 -5.78
C SER A 172 8.87 15.47 -5.46
N LEU A 173 8.22 16.19 -4.55
CA LEU A 173 8.69 17.52 -4.13
C LEU A 173 10.08 17.46 -3.50
N ALA A 174 10.27 16.59 -2.50
CA ALA A 174 11.54 16.50 -1.78
C ALA A 174 12.54 15.57 -2.46
N CYS A 175 12.08 14.44 -3.08
CA CYS A 175 12.97 13.44 -3.64
C CYS A 175 13.34 13.69 -5.12
N GLY A 176 12.73 14.62 -5.81
CA GLY A 176 13.01 14.91 -7.22
C GLY A 176 14.48 15.24 -7.52
N TRP A 177 15.26 15.56 -6.51
CA TRP A 177 16.70 15.83 -6.55
C TRP A 177 17.58 14.66 -6.19
N ASP A 178 17.00 13.63 -5.64
CA ASP A 178 17.73 12.47 -5.17
C ASP A 178 18.08 11.51 -6.32
N THR A 179 17.83 11.93 -7.57
CA THR A 179 18.15 11.16 -8.77
C THR A 179 19.28 11.83 -9.56
N LYS A 180 20.38 11.13 -9.81
CA LYS A 180 21.42 11.61 -10.70
C LYS A 180 20.83 11.85 -12.11
N GLY A 181 21.05 13.07 -12.62
CA GLY A 181 20.65 13.42 -13.98
C GLY A 181 19.20 13.86 -14.16
N GLY A 182 18.48 14.17 -13.09
CA GLY A 182 17.10 14.68 -13.18
C GLY A 182 16.08 13.64 -13.67
N GLN A 183 16.45 12.37 -13.69
CA GLN A 183 15.49 11.30 -13.96
C GLN A 183 14.76 10.96 -12.66
N THR A 184 13.46 11.11 -12.69
CA THR A 184 12.61 10.68 -11.59
C THR A 184 12.71 9.18 -11.41
N VAL A 185 12.69 8.77 -10.17
CA VAL A 185 12.71 7.38 -9.69
C VAL A 185 11.68 6.49 -10.37
N LEU A 186 10.58 7.06 -10.75
CA LEU A 186 9.50 6.39 -11.46
C LEU A 186 9.42 6.97 -12.86
N ASN A 187 9.92 6.23 -13.83
CA ASN A 187 9.68 6.54 -15.23
C ASN A 187 8.18 6.79 -15.44
N GLY A 188 7.80 8.05 -15.66
CA GLY A 188 6.42 8.44 -15.87
C GLY A 188 5.83 9.40 -14.85
N LEU A 189 6.55 9.82 -13.80
CA LEU A 189 6.23 11.03 -13.04
C LEU A 189 6.83 12.23 -13.80
N GLU A 190 6.17 12.64 -14.86
CA GLU A 190 6.48 13.90 -15.53
C GLU A 190 6.11 15.04 -14.55
N GLY A 191 7.08 15.87 -14.20
CA GLY A 191 6.84 17.04 -13.38
C GLY A 191 7.35 17.00 -11.95
N ALA A 192 8.21 16.04 -11.59
CA ALA A 192 8.94 16.12 -10.32
C ALA A 192 9.64 17.48 -10.24
N SER A 193 9.51 18.15 -9.09
CA SER A 193 10.10 19.46 -8.85
C SER A 193 11.59 19.44 -9.19
N VAL A 194 12.02 20.41 -9.98
CA VAL A 194 13.45 20.64 -10.27
C VAL A 194 14.09 21.59 -9.25
N GLU A 195 13.41 21.91 -8.16
CA GLU A 195 13.92 22.79 -7.12
C GLU A 195 14.95 22.10 -6.23
N THR A 196 16.06 22.76 -5.98
CA THR A 196 17.09 22.30 -5.05
C THR A 196 16.74 22.75 -3.64
N TYR A 197 16.45 21.80 -2.78
CA TYR A 197 16.24 22.06 -1.35
C TYR A 197 17.53 21.80 -0.57
N THR A 198 17.80 22.65 0.43
CA THR A 198 18.84 22.35 1.42
C THR A 198 18.41 21.13 2.27
N PRO A 199 19.36 20.47 2.94
CA PRO A 199 18.99 19.36 3.87
C PRO A 199 17.95 19.78 4.90
N GLU A 200 18.02 21.02 5.40
CA GLU A 200 17.07 21.58 6.36
C GLU A 200 15.67 21.74 5.75
N GLN A 201 15.58 22.27 4.54
CA GLN A 201 14.32 22.41 3.80
C GLN A 201 13.70 21.04 3.47
N LYS A 202 14.51 20.07 3.02
CA LYS A 202 14.06 18.70 2.83
C LYS A 202 13.50 18.11 4.11
N LYS A 203 14.20 18.30 5.22
CA LYS A 203 13.74 17.84 6.53
C LYS A 203 12.38 18.43 6.91
N GLU A 204 12.17 19.74 6.69
CA GLU A 204 10.89 20.40 6.96
C GLU A 204 9.77 19.81 6.09
N ILE A 205 10.02 19.58 4.78
CA ILE A 205 9.04 18.96 3.89
C ILE A 205 8.68 17.55 4.37
N TYR A 206 9.68 16.70 4.64
CA TYR A 206 9.43 15.34 5.09
C TYR A 206 8.73 15.26 6.45
N GLN A 207 9.05 16.18 7.38
CA GLN A 207 8.33 16.27 8.67
C GLN A 207 6.88 16.68 8.48
N ALA A 208 6.59 17.63 7.58
CA ALA A 208 5.22 18.01 7.26
C ALA A 208 4.47 16.84 6.62
N VAL A 209 5.09 16.12 5.67
CA VAL A 209 4.53 14.93 5.03
C VAL A 209 4.28 13.81 6.03
N ALA A 210 5.23 13.55 6.94
CA ALA A 210 5.05 12.55 7.99
C ALA A 210 3.87 12.89 8.90
N LYS A 211 3.76 14.16 9.31
CA LYS A 211 2.69 14.63 10.19
C LYS A 211 1.32 14.46 9.54
N MET A 212 1.12 14.99 8.33
CA MET A 212 -0.19 14.93 7.67
C MET A 212 -0.64 13.51 7.38
N GLN A 213 0.28 12.61 7.00
CA GLN A 213 -0.04 11.21 6.77
C GLN A 213 -0.39 10.50 8.09
N LYS A 214 0.41 10.67 9.16
CA LYS A 214 0.07 10.11 10.47
C LYS A 214 -1.30 10.58 10.97
N GLU A 215 -1.62 11.87 10.83
CA GLU A 215 -2.94 12.41 11.19
C GLU A 215 -4.08 11.74 10.41
N ALA A 216 -3.83 11.32 9.17
CA ALA A 216 -4.80 10.58 8.37
C ALA A 216 -4.93 9.12 8.84
N TRP A 217 -3.79 8.46 9.09
CA TRP A 217 -3.79 7.05 9.53
C TRP A 217 -4.32 6.87 10.95
N ASP A 218 -4.17 7.88 11.81
CA ASP A 218 -4.73 7.91 13.17
C ASP A 218 -6.29 7.96 13.18
N LYS A 219 -6.93 8.17 12.03
CA LYS A 219 -8.38 7.99 11.83
C LYS A 219 -8.79 6.54 11.65
N GLY A 220 -7.86 5.69 11.29
CA GLY A 220 -8.03 4.25 11.16
C GLY A 220 -7.71 3.49 12.46
N SER A 221 -7.50 2.19 12.31
CA SER A 221 -7.21 1.27 13.41
C SER A 221 -5.72 0.96 13.55
N GLY A 222 -4.88 1.46 12.65
CA GLY A 222 -3.42 1.27 12.68
C GLY A 222 -2.78 1.51 11.33
N TYR A 223 -1.46 1.50 11.32
CA TYR A 223 -0.70 1.68 10.09
C TYR A 223 0.70 1.05 10.18
N PHE A 224 1.27 0.69 9.01
CA PHE A 224 2.59 0.06 8.88
C PHE A 224 3.40 0.78 7.81
N TYR A 225 4.60 1.23 8.18
CA TYR A 225 5.49 1.91 7.24
C TYR A 225 6.17 0.91 6.30
N TRP A 226 6.18 1.15 5.02
CA TRP A 226 6.89 0.36 4.03
C TRP A 226 8.20 1.04 3.60
N SER A 227 9.34 0.58 4.13
CA SER A 227 9.51 -0.47 5.12
C SER A 227 10.46 -0.01 6.22
N TYR A 228 10.61 -0.80 7.28
CA TYR A 228 11.53 -0.44 8.37
C TYR A 228 12.96 -0.26 7.87
N LYS A 229 13.45 -1.15 6.98
CA LYS A 229 14.82 -1.14 6.50
C LYS A 229 14.96 -1.73 5.11
N LEU A 230 15.64 -1.00 4.24
CA LEU A 230 16.03 -1.48 2.92
C LEU A 230 17.41 -2.11 2.94
N LEU A 231 17.60 -3.17 2.12
CA LEU A 231 18.92 -3.76 1.88
C LEU A 231 19.77 -2.93 0.91
N THR A 232 19.15 -2.00 0.19
CA THR A 232 19.81 -1.22 -0.84
C THR A 232 20.74 -0.18 -0.23
N ASP A 233 22.01 -0.21 -0.58
CA ASP A 233 22.95 0.86 -0.29
C ASP A 233 22.71 2.01 -1.27
N THR A 234 21.92 2.99 -0.84
CA THR A 234 21.56 4.13 -1.67
C THR A 234 22.65 5.20 -1.73
N VAL A 235 23.65 5.12 -0.85
CA VAL A 235 24.78 6.07 -0.80
C VAL A 235 25.78 5.80 -1.92
N ASN A 236 25.98 4.52 -2.27
CA ASN A 236 26.99 4.08 -3.22
C ASN A 236 26.42 3.62 -4.57
N THR A 237 25.11 3.57 -4.74
CA THR A 237 24.52 3.21 -6.02
C THR A 237 24.56 4.38 -7.00
N ASP A 238 25.07 4.11 -8.20
CA ASP A 238 25.15 5.08 -9.28
C ASP A 238 23.78 5.53 -9.79
N GLY A 239 22.99 6.18 -8.95
CA GLY A 239 21.85 6.84 -9.51
C GLY A 239 20.56 6.92 -8.74
N TRP A 240 20.47 6.38 -7.54
CA TRP A 240 19.17 6.40 -6.87
C TRP A 240 19.25 6.67 -5.36
N VAL A 241 18.90 7.88 -4.98
CA VAL A 241 18.94 8.36 -3.60
C VAL A 241 17.52 8.54 -3.00
N GLY A 242 16.47 8.52 -3.82
CA GLY A 242 15.07 8.65 -3.38
C GLY A 242 14.54 7.48 -2.55
N TRP A 243 15.31 6.39 -2.45
CA TRP A 243 14.98 5.25 -1.60
C TRP A 243 15.06 5.52 -0.11
N ASP A 244 15.77 6.57 0.33
CA ASP A 244 15.90 6.87 1.75
C ASP A 244 14.53 7.11 2.42
N SER A 245 13.61 7.71 1.69
CA SER A 245 12.23 7.94 2.16
C SER A 245 11.36 6.67 2.26
N TRP A 246 11.85 5.54 1.75
CA TRP A 246 11.24 4.21 1.90
C TRP A 246 11.82 3.43 3.08
N ASP A 247 12.90 3.91 3.69
CA ASP A 247 13.58 3.30 4.85
C ASP A 247 13.26 4.11 6.10
N LEU A 248 12.37 3.59 6.95
CA LEU A 248 11.96 4.28 8.18
C LEU A 248 13.16 4.55 9.11
N GLY A 249 14.10 3.61 9.20
CA GLY A 249 15.29 3.78 10.02
C GLY A 249 16.09 5.01 9.59
N ARG A 250 16.30 5.19 8.27
CA ARG A 250 16.97 6.38 7.71
C ARG A 250 16.14 7.64 7.91
N CYS A 251 14.83 7.58 7.71
CA CYS A 251 13.94 8.71 7.96
C CYS A 251 14.05 9.21 9.42
N VAL A 252 14.17 8.29 10.36
CA VAL A 252 14.40 8.61 11.79
C VAL A 252 15.78 9.23 11.99
N ASP A 253 16.84 8.63 11.44
CA ASP A 253 18.22 9.10 11.57
C ASP A 253 18.41 10.50 10.96
N PHE A 254 17.76 10.80 9.85
CA PHE A 254 17.76 12.14 9.23
C PHE A 254 16.83 13.13 9.95
N GLY A 255 16.03 12.67 10.90
CA GLY A 255 15.02 13.46 11.59
C GLY A 255 13.85 13.89 10.69
N TRP A 256 13.61 13.14 9.63
CA TRP A 256 12.45 13.32 8.73
C TRP A 256 11.15 12.78 9.35
N PHE A 257 11.29 11.70 10.12
CA PHE A 257 10.17 11.08 10.83
C PHE A 257 10.28 11.43 12.31
N PRO A 258 9.43 12.34 12.84
CA PRO A 258 9.46 12.67 14.26
C PRO A 258 8.97 11.49 15.08
N LEU A 259 9.81 11.01 15.98
CA LEU A 259 9.39 10.09 17.03
C LEU A 259 8.67 10.92 18.10
N ASP A 260 7.46 10.56 18.41
CA ASP A 260 6.74 11.13 19.57
C ASP A 260 7.55 10.79 20.83
N LYS A 261 7.82 11.83 21.66
CA LYS A 261 8.60 11.68 22.89
C LYS A 261 7.72 11.15 24.00
#